data_1a434283b4aa839e128dad9ee50e20fc
#
_entry.id   1a434283b4aa839e128dad9ee50e20fc
#
_cell.length_a   1.000
_cell.length_b   1.000
_cell.length_c   1.000
_cell.angle_alpha   90.00
_cell.angle_beta   90.00
_cell.angle_gamma   90.00
#
_symmetry.space_group_name_H-M   'P 1'
#
loop_
_entity.id
_entity.type
_entity.pdbx_description
1 polymer ?
#
loop_
_entity_poly.entity_id
_entity_poly.type
_entity_poly.pdbx_seq_one_letter_code
_entity_poly.pdbx_strand_id
1 'polypeptide(L)'
;MKKIFAIALVAMMTMTANAQVYVGGTVGFKSMSCDGTSATSFTINPELGYNLNDSWAIGVGVGYATNNIAYDKDGSFAGKLDKNVNTFSVSPYVRYTFAKLDKVNFFADGIVSYANTGNSDVKVNAFGVGIQPGVAINLNEKVSFVSKLGQIGYSSAKADVDGAKAVNQIDFSLNSLAALNFGLYFNF
;
A
#
# COMPACT_ATOMS: atom_id res chain seq x y z
N MET A 1 -8.98 -16.02 -10.48
CA MET A 1 -8.85 -14.80 -9.67
C MET A 1 -10.15 -14.43 -8.94
N LYS A 2 -11.34 -14.39 -9.59
CA LYS A 2 -12.62 -14.06 -8.91
C LYS A 2 -12.98 -15.00 -7.75
N LYS A 3 -12.64 -16.29 -7.83
CA LYS A 3 -12.94 -17.29 -6.77
C LYS A 3 -12.06 -17.13 -5.52
N ILE A 4 -10.80 -16.71 -5.68
CA ILE A 4 -9.87 -16.48 -4.57
C ILE A 4 -10.31 -15.24 -3.76
N PHE A 5 -10.76 -14.19 -4.46
CA PHE A 5 -11.30 -13.00 -3.82
C PHE A 5 -12.57 -13.28 -3.01
N ALA A 6 -13.48 -14.11 -3.56
CA ALA A 6 -14.69 -14.54 -2.85
C ALA A 6 -14.39 -15.41 -1.63
N ILE A 7 -13.41 -16.30 -1.71
CA ILE A 7 -12.98 -17.15 -0.57
C ILE A 7 -12.34 -16.29 0.53
N ALA A 8 -11.50 -15.32 0.17
CA ALA A 8 -10.93 -14.38 1.13
C ALA A 8 -12.02 -13.55 1.83
N LEU A 9 -13.03 -13.08 1.09
CA LEU A 9 -14.15 -12.31 1.65
C LEU A 9 -15.01 -13.16 2.61
N VAL A 10 -15.27 -14.42 2.26
CA VAL A 10 -16.02 -15.36 3.12
C VAL A 10 -15.22 -15.74 4.36
N ALA A 11 -13.91 -15.96 4.24
CA ALA A 11 -13.04 -16.22 5.39
C ALA A 11 -13.02 -15.02 6.37
N MET A 12 -13.07 -13.80 5.86
CA MET A 12 -13.16 -12.59 6.68
C MET A 12 -14.49 -12.52 7.47
N MET A 13 -15.59 -12.99 6.91
CA MET A 13 -16.90 -12.95 7.56
C MET A 13 -17.07 -13.99 8.67
N THR A 14 -16.27 -15.07 8.69
CA THR A 14 -16.36 -16.12 9.70
C THR A 14 -15.51 -15.87 10.96
N MET A 15 -14.66 -14.84 10.95
CA MET A 15 -13.77 -14.50 12.08
C MET A 15 -14.40 -13.59 13.15
N THR A 16 -15.72 -13.43 13.16
CA THR A 16 -16.45 -12.46 14.00
C THR A 16 -16.55 -12.78 15.50
N ALA A 17 -15.85 -13.80 16.00
CA ALA A 17 -16.02 -14.24 17.39
C ALA A 17 -15.15 -13.53 18.42
N ASN A 18 -14.19 -12.70 18.02
CA ASN A 18 -13.35 -11.89 18.92
C ASN A 18 -13.08 -10.53 18.28
N ALA A 19 -13.35 -9.45 18.99
CA ALA A 19 -13.17 -8.04 18.60
C ALA A 19 -11.71 -7.62 18.28
N GLN A 20 -10.92 -8.52 17.71
CA GLN A 20 -9.49 -8.35 17.47
C GLN A 20 -9.11 -8.29 15.98
N VAL A 21 -10.05 -8.65 15.09
CA VAL A 21 -9.81 -8.58 13.65
C VAL A 21 -10.24 -7.24 13.09
N TYR A 22 -9.44 -6.67 12.23
CA TYR A 22 -9.85 -5.53 11.42
C TYR A 22 -9.62 -5.80 9.93
N VAL A 23 -10.51 -5.26 9.14
CA VAL A 23 -10.44 -5.29 7.67
C VAL A 23 -10.50 -3.86 7.20
N GLY A 24 -9.62 -3.53 6.28
CA GLY A 24 -9.60 -2.18 5.73
C GLY A 24 -8.85 -2.13 4.42
N GLY A 25 -8.34 -0.97 4.12
CA GLY A 25 -7.52 -0.77 2.96
C GLY A 25 -7.51 0.68 2.51
N THR A 26 -6.62 0.95 1.58
CA THR A 26 -6.47 2.26 0.98
C THR A 26 -6.75 2.22 -0.52
N VAL A 27 -7.24 3.32 -1.05
CA VAL A 27 -7.37 3.55 -2.49
C VAL A 27 -6.60 4.81 -2.85
N GLY A 28 -6.00 4.82 -4.04
CA GLY A 28 -5.28 5.96 -4.58
C GLY A 28 -5.65 6.18 -6.04
N PHE A 29 -5.78 7.44 -6.41
CA PHE A 29 -5.96 7.86 -7.79
C PHE A 29 -5.05 9.06 -8.06
N LYS A 30 -4.35 9.01 -9.19
CA LYS A 30 -3.54 10.12 -9.67
C LYS A 30 -3.84 10.36 -11.14
N SER A 31 -4.02 11.61 -11.52
CA SER A 31 -4.14 12.02 -12.90
C SER A 31 -3.17 13.16 -13.17
N MET A 32 -2.46 13.08 -14.28
CA MET A 32 -1.57 14.12 -14.77
C MET A 32 -1.94 14.45 -16.20
N SER A 33 -1.95 15.75 -16.54
CA SER A 33 -2.34 16.23 -17.86
C SER A 33 -1.43 17.39 -18.27
N CYS A 34 -0.95 17.35 -19.53
CA CYS A 34 -0.18 18.41 -20.14
C CYS A 34 -0.45 18.39 -21.65
N ASP A 35 -0.68 19.55 -22.24
CA ASP A 35 -0.87 19.75 -23.71
C ASP A 35 -1.87 18.77 -24.35
N GLY A 36 -3.02 18.53 -23.67
CA GLY A 36 -4.06 17.65 -24.18
C GLY A 36 -3.81 16.15 -23.98
N THR A 37 -2.64 15.78 -23.46
CA THR A 37 -2.33 14.39 -23.09
C THR A 37 -2.62 14.15 -21.62
N SER A 38 -3.44 13.15 -21.30
CA SER A 38 -3.76 12.76 -19.92
C SER A 38 -3.30 11.36 -19.63
N ALA A 39 -2.69 11.16 -18.47
CA ALA A 39 -2.25 9.86 -17.96
C ALA A 39 -2.73 9.67 -16.52
N THR A 40 -3.01 8.43 -16.14
CA THR A 40 -3.64 8.08 -14.86
C THR A 40 -2.92 6.94 -14.15
N SER A 41 -3.05 6.94 -12.83
CA SER A 41 -2.66 5.82 -11.97
C SER A 41 -3.79 5.54 -10.99
N PHE A 42 -4.08 4.27 -10.79
CA PHE A 42 -5.05 3.79 -9.80
C PHE A 42 -4.39 2.74 -8.93
N THR A 43 -4.65 2.80 -7.63
CA THR A 43 -4.12 1.85 -6.64
C THR A 43 -5.23 1.44 -5.69
N ILE A 44 -5.27 0.15 -5.36
CA ILE A 44 -6.11 -0.41 -4.31
C ILE A 44 -5.26 -1.35 -3.45
N ASN A 45 -5.34 -1.17 -2.14
CA ASN A 45 -4.62 -1.98 -1.14
C ASN A 45 -5.59 -2.44 -0.05
N PRO A 46 -6.33 -3.54 -0.22
CA PRO A 46 -7.02 -4.18 0.89
C PRO A 46 -6.03 -4.70 1.93
N GLU A 47 -6.42 -4.58 3.19
CA GLU A 47 -5.64 -5.02 4.34
C GLU A 47 -6.51 -5.84 5.30
N LEU A 48 -5.92 -6.88 5.85
CA LEU A 48 -6.48 -7.68 6.94
C LEU A 48 -5.48 -7.67 8.10
N GLY A 49 -5.96 -7.41 9.30
CA GLY A 49 -5.11 -7.41 10.48
C GLY A 49 -5.79 -7.98 11.71
N TYR A 50 -4.95 -8.30 12.69
CA TYR A 50 -5.34 -8.86 13.97
C TYR A 50 -4.64 -8.10 15.10
N ASN A 51 -5.42 -7.57 16.03
CA ASN A 51 -4.92 -6.90 17.21
C ASN A 51 -4.48 -7.94 18.24
N LEU A 52 -3.19 -8.05 18.52
CA LEU A 52 -2.62 -8.96 19.52
C LEU A 52 -2.91 -8.46 20.94
N ASN A 53 -2.91 -7.16 21.10
CA ASN A 53 -3.27 -6.44 22.33
C ASN A 53 -3.52 -4.96 21.96
N ASP A 54 -3.67 -4.12 22.99
CA ASP A 54 -3.98 -2.71 22.83
C ASP A 54 -2.95 -1.90 22.03
N SER A 55 -1.70 -2.35 21.94
CA SER A 55 -0.61 -1.62 21.30
C SER A 55 -0.04 -2.31 20.09
N TRP A 56 -0.21 -3.62 19.97
CA TRP A 56 0.38 -4.39 18.89
C TRP A 56 -0.66 -5.07 18.02
N ALA A 57 -0.47 -4.99 16.72
CA ALA A 57 -1.22 -5.74 15.74
C ALA A 57 -0.30 -6.33 14.67
N ILE A 58 -0.75 -7.38 14.02
CA ILE A 58 -0.13 -7.96 12.83
C ILE A 58 -1.13 -7.91 11.68
N GLY A 59 -0.63 -7.83 10.47
CA GLY A 59 -1.52 -7.83 9.32
C GLY A 59 -0.81 -8.07 8.01
N VAL A 60 -1.60 -8.12 6.96
CA VAL A 60 -1.14 -8.24 5.59
C VAL A 60 -1.95 -7.34 4.67
N GLY A 61 -1.26 -6.60 3.83
CA GLY A 61 -1.83 -5.86 2.72
C GLY A 61 -1.60 -6.60 1.41
N VAL A 62 -2.57 -6.50 0.50
CA VAL A 62 -2.45 -6.99 -0.88
C VAL A 62 -2.72 -5.82 -1.80
N GLY A 63 -1.70 -5.39 -2.55
CA GLY A 63 -1.78 -4.23 -3.42
C GLY A 63 -1.97 -4.60 -4.89
N TYR A 64 -2.81 -3.84 -5.57
CA TYR A 64 -2.86 -3.78 -7.01
C TYR A 64 -2.83 -2.33 -7.47
N ALA A 65 -1.92 -2.03 -8.38
CA ALA A 65 -1.85 -0.71 -9.01
C ALA A 65 -1.78 -0.85 -10.53
N THR A 66 -2.36 0.10 -11.23
CA THR A 66 -2.20 0.27 -12.67
C THR A 66 -1.78 1.70 -12.94
N ASN A 67 -0.81 1.88 -13.82
CA ASN A 67 -0.22 3.18 -14.12
C ASN A 67 0.12 3.28 -15.61
N ASN A 68 -0.22 4.40 -16.22
CA ASN A 68 0.22 4.74 -17.57
C ASN A 68 0.88 6.13 -17.66
N ILE A 69 1.36 6.64 -16.54
CA ILE A 69 2.07 7.91 -16.47
C ILE A 69 3.54 7.67 -16.85
N ALA A 70 4.01 8.37 -17.88
CA ALA A 70 5.41 8.42 -18.23
C ALA A 70 6.11 9.59 -17.54
N TYR A 71 7.36 9.38 -17.11
CA TYR A 71 8.19 10.38 -16.48
C TYR A 71 9.50 10.53 -17.25
N ASP A 72 10.00 11.74 -17.37
CA ASP A 72 11.33 12.04 -17.85
C ASP A 72 12.41 11.72 -16.81
N LYS A 73 13.67 11.83 -17.20
CA LYS A 73 14.82 11.52 -16.34
C LYS A 73 14.91 12.44 -15.11
N ASP A 74 14.36 13.63 -15.19
CA ASP A 74 14.26 14.60 -14.11
C ASP A 74 13.02 14.43 -13.22
N GLY A 75 12.16 13.43 -13.54
CA GLY A 75 10.92 13.14 -12.81
C GLY A 75 9.72 13.99 -13.23
N SER A 76 9.84 14.79 -14.28
CA SER A 76 8.74 15.56 -14.86
C SER A 76 7.77 14.65 -15.63
N PHE A 77 6.53 15.11 -15.82
CA PHE A 77 5.55 14.40 -16.62
C PHE A 77 5.96 14.40 -18.10
N ALA A 78 6.24 13.21 -18.64
CA ALA A 78 6.65 13.01 -20.03
C ALA A 78 5.48 12.59 -20.96
N GLY A 79 4.29 12.34 -20.38
CA GLY A 79 3.13 11.95 -21.16
C GLY A 79 2.49 10.63 -20.70
N LYS A 80 1.85 9.93 -21.63
CA LYS A 80 1.17 8.67 -21.40
C LYS A 80 1.98 7.51 -21.98
N LEU A 81 2.13 6.42 -21.23
CA LEU A 81 2.69 5.17 -21.72
C LEU A 81 1.70 4.50 -22.69
N ASP A 82 2.20 3.89 -23.74
CA ASP A 82 1.39 3.12 -24.72
C ASP A 82 0.72 1.89 -24.07
N LYS A 83 1.39 1.30 -23.08
CA LYS A 83 0.89 0.14 -22.34
C LYS A 83 0.83 0.45 -20.84
N ASN A 84 -0.24 0.01 -20.20
CA ASN A 84 -0.33 0.11 -18.74
C ASN A 84 0.73 -0.77 -18.07
N VAL A 85 1.37 -0.21 -17.06
CA VAL A 85 2.23 -0.95 -16.14
C VAL A 85 1.38 -1.35 -14.92
N ASN A 86 1.35 -2.63 -14.63
CA ASN A 86 0.58 -3.17 -13.51
C ASN A 86 1.54 -3.62 -12.40
N THR A 87 1.18 -3.35 -11.18
CA THR A 87 1.90 -3.80 -9.99
C THR A 87 0.99 -4.65 -9.13
N PHE A 88 1.46 -5.81 -8.75
CA PHE A 88 0.87 -6.63 -7.69
C PHE A 88 1.85 -6.68 -6.52
N SER A 89 1.36 -6.50 -5.30
CA SER A 89 2.20 -6.54 -4.11
C SER A 89 1.54 -7.27 -2.95
N VAL A 90 2.39 -7.83 -2.08
CA VAL A 90 2.00 -8.41 -0.80
C VAL A 90 2.90 -7.81 0.27
N SER A 91 2.30 -7.34 1.36
CA SER A 91 3.02 -6.58 2.39
C SER A 91 2.55 -7.01 3.78
N PRO A 92 3.13 -8.09 4.36
CA PRO A 92 2.95 -8.36 5.77
C PRO A 92 3.57 -7.24 6.62
N TYR A 93 2.92 -6.93 7.75
CA TYR A 93 3.38 -5.89 8.66
C TYR A 93 3.10 -6.22 10.12
N VAL A 94 3.86 -5.57 10.98
CA VAL A 94 3.63 -5.49 12.42
C VAL A 94 3.37 -4.03 12.75
N ARG A 95 2.24 -3.73 13.39
CA ARG A 95 1.84 -2.39 13.83
C ARG A 95 2.12 -2.20 15.30
N TYR A 96 2.75 -1.10 15.65
CA TYR A 96 2.88 -0.61 17.01
C TYR A 96 2.17 0.72 17.17
N THR A 97 1.14 0.77 18.02
CA THR A 97 0.41 1.98 18.40
C THR A 97 1.08 2.58 19.62
N PHE A 98 1.82 3.67 19.43
CA PHE A 98 2.66 4.27 20.46
C PHE A 98 1.97 5.45 21.21
N ALA A 99 0.90 6.01 20.66
CA ALA A 99 0.11 7.04 21.33
C ALA A 99 -1.38 6.88 21.03
N LYS A 100 -2.18 6.96 22.07
CA LYS A 100 -3.64 6.87 22.00
C LYS A 100 -4.23 8.09 22.70
N LEU A 101 -4.95 8.91 21.94
CA LEU A 101 -5.64 10.11 22.40
C LEU A 101 -7.10 9.92 22.06
N ASP A 102 -7.98 9.87 23.03
CA ASP A 102 -9.43 9.71 22.82
C ASP A 102 -9.85 9.06 21.50
N LYS A 103 -9.92 9.83 20.41
CA LYS A 103 -10.31 9.36 19.06
C LYS A 103 -9.15 9.20 18.09
N VAL A 104 -7.92 9.56 18.46
CA VAL A 104 -6.78 9.58 17.56
C VAL A 104 -5.69 8.66 18.08
N ASN A 105 -5.27 7.72 17.25
CA ASN A 105 -4.18 6.81 17.54
C ASN A 105 -3.02 7.06 16.57
N PHE A 106 -1.81 7.14 17.09
CA PHE A 106 -0.59 7.20 16.29
C PHE A 106 0.10 5.85 16.31
N PHE A 107 0.49 5.39 15.14
CA PHE A 107 1.13 4.08 14.99
C PHE A 107 2.31 4.11 14.02
N ALA A 108 3.11 3.06 14.05
CA ALA A 108 4.12 2.76 13.08
C ALA A 108 3.99 1.30 12.63
N ASP A 109 3.97 1.07 11.33
CA ASP A 109 3.97 -0.26 10.72
C ASP A 109 5.40 -0.62 10.31
N GLY A 110 5.96 -1.69 10.87
CA GLY A 110 7.15 -2.35 10.34
C GLY A 110 6.73 -3.29 9.21
N ILE A 111 7.19 -3.03 7.99
CA ILE A 111 6.69 -3.66 6.77
C ILE A 111 7.79 -4.48 6.12
N VAL A 112 7.43 -5.66 5.63
CA VAL A 112 8.18 -6.39 4.61
C VAL A 112 7.29 -6.44 3.38
N SER A 113 7.81 -6.13 2.19
CA SER A 113 7.03 -6.09 0.97
C SER A 113 7.68 -6.84 -0.17
N TYR A 114 6.87 -7.48 -0.97
CA TYR A 114 7.24 -8.00 -2.27
C TYR A 114 6.29 -7.46 -3.31
N ALA A 115 6.84 -6.97 -4.42
CA ALA A 115 6.05 -6.45 -5.53
C ALA A 115 6.57 -7.00 -6.87
N ASN A 116 5.64 -7.30 -7.75
CA ASN A 116 5.89 -7.60 -9.15
C ASN A 116 5.24 -6.51 -10.00
N THR A 117 6.06 -5.78 -10.73
CA THR A 117 5.65 -4.66 -11.56
C THR A 117 6.02 -4.94 -13.01
N GLY A 118 5.10 -4.71 -13.92
CA GLY A 118 5.45 -4.86 -15.32
C GLY A 118 4.27 -4.74 -16.28
N ASN A 119 4.59 -4.96 -17.53
CA ASN A 119 3.66 -5.06 -18.65
C ASN A 119 3.89 -6.40 -19.38
N SER A 120 3.42 -6.51 -20.63
CA SER A 120 3.61 -7.74 -21.45
C SER A 120 5.06 -8.01 -21.78
N ASP A 121 5.93 -7.01 -21.77
CA ASP A 121 7.27 -7.09 -22.36
C ASP A 121 8.36 -7.19 -21.28
N VAL A 122 8.19 -6.49 -20.17
CA VAL A 122 9.19 -6.44 -19.09
C VAL A 122 8.50 -6.58 -17.73
N LYS A 123 9.11 -7.39 -16.86
CA LYS A 123 8.71 -7.54 -15.45
C LYS A 123 9.86 -7.14 -14.55
N VAL A 124 9.52 -6.52 -13.43
CA VAL A 124 10.46 -6.12 -12.37
C VAL A 124 9.95 -6.69 -11.07
N ASN A 125 10.80 -7.41 -10.37
CA ASN A 125 10.53 -7.90 -9.02
C ASN A 125 11.22 -6.97 -8.03
N ALA A 126 10.49 -6.56 -7.00
CA ALA A 126 11.01 -5.72 -5.94
C ALA A 126 10.74 -6.34 -4.58
N PHE A 127 11.71 -6.22 -3.69
CA PHE A 127 11.62 -6.57 -2.30
C PHE A 127 11.92 -5.32 -1.47
N GLY A 128 11.17 -5.09 -0.39
CA GLY A 128 11.37 -3.95 0.47
C GLY A 128 11.18 -4.27 1.94
N VAL A 129 11.85 -3.50 2.79
CA VAL A 129 11.65 -3.46 4.23
C VAL A 129 11.61 -2.02 4.68
N GLY A 130 10.75 -1.69 5.63
CA GLY A 130 10.64 -0.30 6.07
C GLY A 130 9.72 -0.09 7.24
N ILE A 131 9.67 1.17 7.67
CA ILE A 131 8.76 1.65 8.71
C ILE A 131 7.85 2.69 8.08
N GLN A 132 6.55 2.56 8.32
CA GLN A 132 5.53 3.46 7.81
C GLN A 132 4.73 4.04 8.98
N PRO A 133 4.96 5.32 9.35
CA PRO A 133 4.16 5.98 10.36
C PRO A 133 2.75 6.27 9.84
N GLY A 134 1.79 6.32 10.76
CA GLY A 134 0.41 6.59 10.43
C GLY A 134 -0.40 7.12 11.60
N VAL A 135 -1.59 7.59 11.26
CA VAL A 135 -2.59 8.04 12.21
C VAL A 135 -3.93 7.38 11.90
N ALA A 136 -4.61 6.92 12.93
CA ALA A 136 -5.96 6.42 12.86
C ALA A 136 -6.89 7.33 13.66
N ILE A 137 -7.99 7.74 13.06
CA ILE A 137 -9.06 8.52 13.69
C ILE A 137 -10.26 7.60 13.83
N ASN A 138 -10.62 7.26 15.07
CA ASN A 138 -11.77 6.42 15.37
C ASN A 138 -13.06 7.23 15.19
N LEU A 139 -13.81 6.94 14.14
CA LEU A 139 -15.08 7.59 13.85
C LEU A 139 -16.18 7.06 14.80
N ASN A 140 -16.09 5.78 15.13
CA ASN A 140 -16.89 5.09 16.14
C ASN A 140 -16.13 3.81 16.57
N GLU A 141 -16.76 2.97 17.40
CA GLU A 141 -16.15 1.73 17.92
C GLU A 141 -15.76 0.74 16.83
N LYS A 142 -16.40 0.80 15.66
CA LYS A 142 -16.20 -0.16 14.57
C LYS A 142 -15.45 0.41 13.36
N VAL A 143 -15.40 1.72 13.19
CA VAL A 143 -14.87 2.34 11.98
C VAL A 143 -13.79 3.35 12.34
N SER A 144 -12.64 3.20 11.72
CA SER A 144 -11.53 4.13 11.82
C SER A 144 -11.14 4.65 10.44
N PHE A 145 -10.91 5.94 10.33
CA PHE A 145 -10.24 6.56 9.20
C PHE A 145 -8.74 6.52 9.43
N VAL A 146 -7.99 5.99 8.48
CA VAL A 146 -6.54 5.77 8.62
C VAL A 146 -5.80 6.53 7.53
N SER A 147 -4.73 7.21 7.92
CA SER A 147 -3.79 7.84 7.00
C SER A 147 -2.38 7.35 7.30
N LYS A 148 -1.68 6.92 6.27
CA LYS A 148 -0.25 6.53 6.32
C LYS A 148 0.59 7.67 5.75
N LEU A 149 1.64 8.07 6.48
CA LEU A 149 2.36 9.34 6.29
C LEU A 149 3.70 9.17 5.58
N GLY A 150 3.80 8.26 4.65
CA GLY A 150 5.05 7.99 3.94
C GLY A 150 5.75 6.72 4.43
N GLN A 151 7.02 6.58 4.11
CA GLN A 151 7.81 5.39 4.43
C GLN A 151 9.29 5.75 4.60
N ILE A 152 9.92 5.08 5.53
CA ILE A 152 11.39 5.04 5.67
C ILE A 152 11.80 3.60 5.46
N GLY A 153 12.66 3.32 4.47
CA GLY A 153 12.98 1.93 4.20
C GLY A 153 14.06 1.72 3.16
N TYR A 154 14.30 0.45 2.92
CA TYR A 154 15.19 -0.04 1.88
C TYR A 154 14.40 -0.89 0.90
N SER A 155 14.68 -0.74 -0.38
CA SER A 155 14.12 -1.59 -1.43
C SER A 155 15.20 -2.02 -2.42
N SER A 156 15.00 -3.20 -2.98
CA SER A 156 15.83 -3.77 -4.02
C SER A 156 14.92 -4.25 -5.15
N ALA A 157 15.15 -3.76 -6.36
CA ALA A 157 14.37 -4.10 -7.53
C ALA A 157 15.26 -4.68 -8.64
N LYS A 158 14.80 -5.74 -9.29
CA LYS A 158 15.51 -6.40 -10.37
C LYS A 158 14.56 -6.70 -11.52
N ALA A 159 14.96 -6.32 -12.74
CA ALA A 159 14.24 -6.71 -13.96
C ALA A 159 14.43 -8.22 -14.24
N ASP A 160 13.37 -8.85 -14.71
CA ASP A 160 13.35 -10.27 -15.09
C ASP A 160 13.87 -10.44 -16.52
N VAL A 161 15.14 -10.04 -16.73
CA VAL A 161 15.87 -10.18 -17.99
C VAL A 161 17.30 -10.61 -17.70
N ASP A 162 17.89 -11.38 -18.63
CA ASP A 162 19.26 -11.88 -18.49
C ASP A 162 20.27 -10.74 -18.34
N GLY A 163 21.17 -10.87 -17.37
CA GLY A 163 22.19 -9.87 -17.09
C GLY A 163 21.73 -8.62 -16.33
N ALA A 164 20.46 -8.50 -15.97
CA ALA A 164 19.97 -7.37 -15.19
C ALA A 164 20.64 -7.32 -13.80
N LYS A 165 21.09 -6.12 -13.42
CA LYS A 165 21.59 -5.84 -12.07
C LYS A 165 20.44 -5.36 -11.19
N ALA A 166 20.48 -5.71 -9.91
CA ALA A 166 19.56 -5.16 -8.94
C ALA A 166 19.83 -3.66 -8.70
N VAL A 167 18.78 -2.88 -8.64
CA VAL A 167 18.82 -1.47 -8.21
C VAL A 167 18.38 -1.43 -6.75
N ASN A 168 19.24 -0.89 -5.92
CA ASN A 168 18.99 -0.75 -4.49
C ASN A 168 18.72 0.71 -4.17
N GLN A 169 17.71 0.95 -3.34
CA GLN A 169 17.29 2.29 -2.97
C GLN A 169 17.01 2.36 -1.47
N ILE A 170 17.44 3.44 -0.85
CA ILE A 170 17.02 3.82 0.49
C ILE A 170 16.07 5.00 0.33
N ASP A 171 14.84 4.83 0.79
CA ASP A 171 13.83 5.88 0.78
C ASP A 171 13.63 6.46 2.16
N PHE A 172 13.66 7.77 2.21
CA PHE A 172 13.20 8.54 3.34
C PHE A 172 12.14 9.51 2.83
N SER A 173 10.91 9.04 2.77
CA SER A 173 9.79 9.82 2.29
C SER A 173 8.77 10.04 3.41
N LEU A 174 9.03 11.00 4.26
CA LEU A 174 8.02 11.58 5.16
C LEU A 174 7.34 12.70 4.36
N ASN A 175 6.25 12.42 3.76
CA ASN A 175 5.81 13.10 2.57
C ASN A 175 5.04 14.38 2.74
N SER A 176 5.15 15.16 1.67
CA SER A 176 4.15 16.12 1.22
C SER A 176 2.73 15.48 1.20
N LEU A 177 1.70 16.27 1.40
CA LEU A 177 0.29 15.91 1.32
C LEU A 177 -0.10 15.10 0.04
N ALA A 178 0.75 15.10 -0.97
CA ALA A 178 0.54 14.39 -2.24
C ALA A 178 0.74 12.85 -2.18
N ALA A 179 1.29 12.32 -1.09
CA ALA A 179 1.52 10.87 -0.93
C ALA A 179 0.84 10.29 0.32
N LEU A 180 -0.14 10.99 0.85
CA LEU A 180 -1.01 10.46 1.90
C LEU A 180 -1.88 9.35 1.30
N ASN A 181 -1.81 8.18 1.89
CA ASN A 181 -2.73 7.09 1.61
C ASN A 181 -3.84 7.12 2.66
N PHE A 182 -5.06 7.26 2.20
CA PHE A 182 -6.24 7.28 3.04
C PHE A 182 -7.00 5.97 2.92
N GLY A 183 -7.52 5.49 4.03
CA GLY A 183 -8.31 4.28 4.07
C GLY A 183 -9.33 4.27 5.18
N LEU A 184 -10.22 3.31 5.10
CA LEU A 184 -11.19 2.99 6.16
C LEU A 184 -10.89 1.59 6.68
N TYR A 185 -10.92 1.45 8.00
CA TYR A 185 -10.79 0.17 8.69
C TYR A 185 -12.04 -0.12 9.48
N PHE A 186 -12.50 -1.35 9.39
CA PHE A 186 -13.63 -1.88 10.13
C PHE A 186 -13.11 -2.88 11.15
N ASN A 187 -13.36 -2.60 12.42
CA ASN A 187 -13.01 -3.46 13.55
C ASN A 187 -14.21 -4.35 13.90
N PHE A 188 -13.94 -5.62 14.14
CA PHE A 188 -14.96 -6.63 14.47
C PHE A 188 -14.79 -7.13 15.88
#